data_3b148e1cf0d0b00d906dfd5186627d88
#
_entry.id   3b148e1cf0d0b00d906dfd5186627d88
#
_cell.length_a   1.000
_cell.length_b   1.000
_cell.length_c   1.000
_cell.angle_alpha   90.00
_cell.angle_beta   90.00
_cell.angle_gamma   90.00
#
_symmetry.space_group_name_H-M   'P 1'
#
loop_
_entity.id
_entity.type
_entity.pdbx_description
1 polymer ?
#
loop_
_entity_poly.entity_id
_entity_poly.type
_entity_poly.pdbx_seq_one_letter_code
_entity_poly.pdbx_strand_id
1 'polypeptide(L)'
;MAGSTGAIVSVIGPVLDIRFEDGILPNIYNAIKVPIDSRVITAEVIQHLGNNTVRCVAMSSTDGLVRGMEAIDTGDAIKVPVGKEVLGRVFNVLGEPVDKGGPVNTEEYLPIHRPAPAFEDQRPSTEILETGIKVVDLLAPYAKGGKIGLFGGAGVGKTVLIMELIRNIATEHGGYSVFTGVGERTREGNDLWNEMTESGVISKTAMVFGQMNEPPGARMRVGLSGLTMAEHFRDTMGQDVLLFIDNIFRFIQAGSEVSALLGRVPSAVGYQPTLATDVGALQERIASTNKGSITSVQAVYVPADDLTDPAPATTFAHLDATTVLSRDIVAMGIYPAVDPLESTSRLLDPKVVGDEHYSVARRVQEVLQRNKELQDIIAILGMDELPEEDKLIVFRARKIQRYLSQPFFVAEQFTGYKGKYVSLKETIRGFKEIIDGKMDNIPESAFYMRGTIDEVYEAAKEIVE
;
A
#
# COMPACT_ATOMS: atom_id res chain seq x y z
N MET A 1 -11.02 -7.43 35.54
CA MET A 1 -10.15 -7.53 36.76
C MET A 1 -9.33 -6.24 36.76
N ALA A 2 -9.15 -5.60 37.91
CA ALA A 2 -8.24 -4.46 37.99
C ALA A 2 -6.84 -4.94 37.58
N GLY A 3 -6.21 -4.26 36.63
CA GLY A 3 -4.88 -4.64 36.17
C GLY A 3 -3.85 -4.52 37.30
N SER A 4 -2.77 -5.29 37.23
CA SER A 4 -1.67 -5.17 38.17
C SER A 4 -1.00 -3.80 38.04
N THR A 5 -0.54 -3.24 39.16
CA THR A 5 0.11 -1.93 39.17
C THR A 5 1.61 -2.12 39.37
N GLY A 6 2.41 -1.43 38.61
CA GLY A 6 3.85 -1.40 38.70
C GLY A 6 4.40 0.03 38.83
N ALA A 7 5.71 0.15 38.94
CA ALA A 7 6.40 1.43 38.98
C ALA A 7 7.53 1.49 37.94
N ILE A 8 7.70 2.65 37.31
CA ILE A 8 8.79 2.89 36.37
C ILE A 8 10.13 2.82 37.14
N VAL A 9 11.05 2.01 36.63
CA VAL A 9 12.42 1.89 37.22
C VAL A 9 13.46 2.54 36.30
N SER A 10 13.19 2.62 34.97
CA SER A 10 14.08 3.22 34.01
C SER A 10 13.29 3.82 32.83
N VAL A 11 13.78 4.94 32.28
CA VAL A 11 13.30 5.59 31.05
C VAL A 11 14.51 5.83 30.16
N ILE A 12 14.53 5.22 28.97
CA ILE A 12 15.60 5.34 27.98
C ILE A 12 14.95 5.68 26.62
N GLY A 13 14.76 6.97 26.35
CA GLY A 13 13.99 7.41 25.18
C GLY A 13 12.58 6.79 25.21
N PRO A 14 12.11 6.10 24.15
CA PRO A 14 10.80 5.47 24.12
C PRO A 14 10.71 4.14 24.89
N VAL A 15 11.81 3.65 25.49
CA VAL A 15 11.85 2.38 26.24
C VAL A 15 11.70 2.64 27.73
N LEU A 16 10.77 1.90 28.34
CA LEU A 16 10.46 1.96 29.77
C LEU A 16 10.70 0.59 30.39
N ASP A 17 11.43 0.56 31.53
CA ASP A 17 11.48 -0.63 32.36
C ASP A 17 10.54 -0.40 33.57
N ILE A 18 9.62 -1.33 33.79
CA ILE A 18 8.56 -1.23 34.80
C ILE A 18 8.60 -2.47 35.68
N ARG A 19 8.64 -2.27 37.01
CA ARG A 19 8.63 -3.35 38.00
C ARG A 19 7.26 -3.52 38.62
N PHE A 20 6.78 -4.76 38.66
CA PHE A 20 5.54 -5.16 39.30
C PHE A 20 5.82 -5.92 40.59
N GLU A 21 5.26 -5.47 41.72
CA GLU A 21 5.61 -6.02 43.03
C GLU A 21 4.92 -7.35 43.34
N ASP A 22 3.74 -7.60 42.82
CA ASP A 22 2.88 -8.74 43.16
C ASP A 22 3.26 -10.08 42.51
N GLY A 23 4.40 -10.15 41.79
CA GLY A 23 4.86 -11.37 41.14
C GLY A 23 4.05 -11.79 39.90
N ILE A 24 3.00 -11.06 39.56
CA ILE A 24 2.21 -11.26 38.36
C ILE A 24 2.69 -10.27 37.31
N LEU A 25 3.46 -10.76 36.33
CA LEU A 25 3.94 -9.94 35.23
C LEU A 25 2.86 -9.80 34.13
N PRO A 26 2.72 -8.59 33.55
CA PRO A 26 1.95 -8.43 32.31
C PRO A 26 2.45 -9.37 31.22
N ASN A 27 1.52 -9.88 30.42
CA ASN A 27 1.88 -10.67 29.24
C ASN A 27 2.60 -9.82 28.22
N ILE A 28 3.41 -10.46 27.37
CA ILE A 28 3.98 -9.81 26.18
C ILE A 28 2.84 -9.26 25.35
N TYR A 29 3.01 -8.05 24.81
CA TYR A 29 2.05 -7.23 24.07
C TYR A 29 0.94 -6.58 24.91
N ASN A 30 0.86 -6.81 26.22
CA ASN A 30 -0.08 -6.05 27.06
C ASN A 30 0.21 -4.55 26.93
N ALA A 31 -0.87 -3.76 26.90
CA ALA A 31 -0.82 -2.31 26.97
C ALA A 31 -0.69 -1.87 28.43
N ILE A 32 0.33 -1.09 28.73
CA ILE A 32 0.56 -0.47 30.02
C ILE A 32 0.21 1.01 29.92
N LYS A 33 -0.62 1.51 30.84
CA LYS A 33 -0.99 2.92 30.91
C LYS A 33 -0.21 3.61 32.01
N VAL A 34 0.45 4.70 31.68
CA VAL A 34 1.17 5.57 32.62
C VAL A 34 0.50 6.92 32.65
N PRO A 35 -0.30 7.24 33.70
CA PRO A 35 -0.90 8.55 33.84
C PRO A 35 0.16 9.59 34.20
N ILE A 36 0.12 10.73 33.52
CA ILE A 36 1.00 11.86 33.77
C ILE A 36 0.24 13.17 33.56
N ASP A 37 0.04 13.94 34.60
CA ASP A 37 -0.74 15.18 34.58
C ASP A 37 -2.12 15.01 33.92
N SER A 38 -2.31 15.65 32.75
CA SER A 38 -3.58 15.60 31.97
C SER A 38 -3.58 14.57 30.85
N ARG A 39 -2.51 13.78 30.68
CA ARG A 39 -2.37 12.79 29.60
C ARG A 39 -2.07 11.41 30.13
N VAL A 40 -2.33 10.39 29.32
CA VAL A 40 -1.96 9.01 29.59
C VAL A 40 -1.02 8.53 28.48
N ILE A 41 0.15 8.04 28.86
CA ILE A 41 1.08 7.42 27.92
C ILE A 41 0.77 5.93 27.88
N THR A 42 0.58 5.40 26.69
CA THR A 42 0.44 3.95 26.48
C THR A 42 1.76 3.37 26.01
N ALA A 43 2.20 2.30 26.67
CA ALA A 43 3.38 1.53 26.28
C ALA A 43 3.00 0.07 26.10
N GLU A 44 3.72 -0.65 25.26
CA GLU A 44 3.50 -2.08 24.99
C GLU A 44 4.63 -2.91 25.60
N VAL A 45 4.29 -3.98 26.29
CA VAL A 45 5.27 -4.93 26.84
C VAL A 45 5.93 -5.70 25.69
N ILE A 46 7.26 -5.60 25.58
CA ILE A 46 8.04 -6.27 24.54
C ILE A 46 8.89 -7.42 25.11
N GLN A 47 9.32 -7.31 26.37
CA GLN A 47 10.25 -8.28 26.95
C GLN A 47 10.09 -8.37 28.47
N HIS A 48 10.28 -9.57 29.01
CA HIS A 48 10.49 -9.79 30.44
C HIS A 48 11.98 -9.80 30.76
N LEU A 49 12.40 -8.99 31.75
CA LEU A 49 13.81 -8.84 32.12
C LEU A 49 14.21 -9.70 33.34
N GLY A 50 13.26 -10.36 34.00
CA GLY A 50 13.46 -10.98 35.31
C GLY A 50 13.24 -9.99 36.46
N ASN A 51 13.33 -10.47 37.71
CA ASN A 51 13.12 -9.67 38.92
C ASN A 51 11.83 -8.81 38.86
N ASN A 52 10.73 -9.41 38.44
CA ASN A 52 9.42 -8.77 38.29
C ASN A 52 9.43 -7.50 37.40
N THR A 53 10.36 -7.40 36.48
CA THR A 53 10.52 -6.24 35.61
C THR A 53 10.21 -6.60 34.14
N VAL A 54 9.41 -5.76 33.50
CA VAL A 54 9.11 -5.83 32.06
C VAL A 54 9.72 -4.63 31.36
N ARG A 55 10.11 -4.83 30.12
CA ARG A 55 10.54 -3.77 29.21
C ARG A 55 9.44 -3.48 28.23
N CYS A 56 9.08 -2.18 28.14
CA CYS A 56 8.00 -1.69 27.31
C CYS A 56 8.50 -0.65 26.31
N VAL A 57 7.78 -0.48 25.20
CA VAL A 57 8.00 0.57 24.21
C VAL A 57 6.79 1.48 24.17
N ALA A 58 7.02 2.78 24.38
CA ALA A 58 5.98 3.79 24.39
C ALA A 58 5.44 4.09 22.97
N MET A 59 4.13 4.34 22.88
CA MET A 59 3.44 4.72 21.65
C MET A 59 3.37 6.24 21.43
N SER A 60 3.79 7.02 22.44
CA SER A 60 3.87 8.48 22.38
C SER A 60 5.13 8.99 23.08
N SER A 61 5.39 10.33 23.05
CA SER A 61 6.55 10.89 23.74
C SER A 61 6.56 10.54 25.23
N THR A 62 7.73 10.16 25.71
CA THR A 62 8.01 9.83 27.11
C THR A 62 8.46 11.06 27.95
N ASP A 63 8.40 12.25 27.36
CA ASP A 63 8.79 13.49 28.04
C ASP A 63 7.99 13.69 29.33
N GLY A 64 8.70 13.98 30.41
CA GLY A 64 8.12 14.17 31.75
C GLY A 64 7.95 12.87 32.56
N LEU A 65 8.20 11.69 31.99
CA LEU A 65 8.23 10.47 32.79
C LEU A 65 9.47 10.42 33.68
N VAL A 66 9.25 10.03 34.95
CA VAL A 66 10.31 9.86 35.95
C VAL A 66 10.18 8.50 36.63
N ARG A 67 11.29 8.07 37.24
CA ARG A 67 11.30 6.84 38.05
C ARG A 67 10.32 6.95 39.22
N GLY A 68 9.66 5.86 39.54
CA GLY A 68 8.68 5.77 40.63
C GLY A 68 7.26 6.13 40.20
N MET A 69 7.02 6.61 39.00
CA MET A 69 5.66 6.81 38.50
C MET A 69 4.92 5.50 38.35
N GLU A 70 3.63 5.56 38.66
CA GLU A 70 2.70 4.42 38.55
C GLU A 70 2.49 4.01 37.11
N ALA A 71 2.46 2.70 36.88
CA ALA A 71 2.17 2.09 35.58
C ALA A 71 1.14 0.98 35.78
N ILE A 72 0.07 1.03 34.99
CA ILE A 72 -1.10 0.17 35.15
C ILE A 72 -1.18 -0.77 33.95
N ASP A 73 -1.09 -2.08 34.21
CA ASP A 73 -1.37 -3.11 33.21
C ASP A 73 -2.87 -3.14 32.91
N THR A 74 -3.24 -3.01 31.63
CA THR A 74 -4.63 -3.11 31.21
C THR A 74 -5.15 -4.55 31.18
N GLY A 75 -4.25 -5.54 31.28
CA GLY A 75 -4.56 -6.96 31.14
C GLY A 75 -4.80 -7.42 29.72
N ASP A 76 -4.61 -6.56 28.73
CA ASP A 76 -4.89 -6.84 27.31
C ASP A 76 -3.92 -6.07 26.40
N ALA A 77 -3.83 -6.50 25.14
CA ALA A 77 -3.08 -5.78 24.11
C ALA A 77 -3.74 -4.44 23.75
N ILE A 78 -3.02 -3.60 23.00
CA ILE A 78 -3.60 -2.39 22.39
C ILE A 78 -4.77 -2.81 21.49
N LYS A 79 -5.93 -2.19 21.70
CA LYS A 79 -7.16 -2.44 20.92
C LYS A 79 -7.54 -1.20 20.13
N VAL A 80 -8.03 -1.42 18.91
CA VAL A 80 -8.54 -0.38 18.03
C VAL A 80 -10.02 -0.58 17.75
N PRO A 81 -10.78 0.51 17.52
CA PRO A 81 -12.18 0.44 17.13
C PRO A 81 -12.30 -0.21 15.75
N VAL A 82 -13.36 -0.98 15.56
CA VAL A 82 -13.68 -1.63 14.29
C VAL A 82 -15.16 -1.45 13.94
N GLY A 83 -15.56 -1.80 12.73
CA GLY A 83 -16.92 -1.67 12.26
C GLY A 83 -17.08 -0.56 11.23
N LYS A 84 -18.33 -0.32 10.79
CA LYS A 84 -18.63 0.74 9.81
C LYS A 84 -18.37 2.15 10.35
N GLU A 85 -18.36 2.29 11.65
CA GLU A 85 -18.17 3.53 12.39
C GLU A 85 -16.79 4.13 12.22
N VAL A 86 -15.81 3.32 11.78
CA VAL A 86 -14.44 3.79 11.49
C VAL A 86 -14.31 4.36 10.08
N LEU A 87 -15.28 4.13 9.20
CA LEU A 87 -15.25 4.64 7.83
C LEU A 87 -15.43 6.18 7.84
N GLY A 88 -14.66 6.84 6.99
CA GLY A 88 -14.64 8.31 6.92
C GLY A 88 -13.80 8.98 8.00
N ARG A 89 -13.15 8.20 8.88
CA ARG A 89 -12.44 8.69 10.06
C ARG A 89 -10.94 8.49 9.97
N VAL A 90 -10.21 9.30 10.73
CA VAL A 90 -8.74 9.25 10.81
C VAL A 90 -8.33 8.96 12.25
N PHE A 91 -7.43 7.99 12.44
CA PHE A 91 -7.00 7.47 13.74
C PHE A 91 -5.49 7.53 13.92
N ASN A 92 -5.05 7.53 15.18
CA ASN A 92 -3.67 7.24 15.56
C ASN A 92 -3.46 5.73 15.78
N VAL A 93 -2.26 5.33 16.19
CA VAL A 93 -1.90 3.92 16.46
C VAL A 93 -2.76 3.25 17.54
N LEU A 94 -3.30 4.02 18.48
CA LEU A 94 -4.17 3.54 19.56
C LEU A 94 -5.64 3.46 19.17
N GLY A 95 -5.99 3.80 17.92
CA GLY A 95 -7.37 3.88 17.47
C GLY A 95 -8.13 5.09 18.00
N GLU A 96 -7.43 6.11 18.46
CA GLU A 96 -8.04 7.38 18.87
C GLU A 96 -8.24 8.27 17.66
N PRO A 97 -9.42 8.88 17.47
CA PRO A 97 -9.68 9.75 16.33
C PRO A 97 -8.87 11.05 16.44
N VAL A 98 -8.26 11.45 15.31
CA VAL A 98 -7.45 12.68 15.18
C VAL A 98 -8.02 13.71 14.20
N ASP A 99 -9.17 13.41 13.60
CA ASP A 99 -9.88 14.19 12.58
C ASP A 99 -10.83 15.25 13.13
N LYS A 100 -10.83 15.49 14.45
CA LYS A 100 -11.79 16.39 15.15
C LYS A 100 -13.28 16.00 15.00
N GLY A 101 -13.59 14.82 14.47
CA GLY A 101 -14.95 14.30 14.31
C GLY A 101 -15.61 13.79 15.59
N GLY A 102 -14.96 14.00 16.75
CA GLY A 102 -15.43 13.47 18.03
C GLY A 102 -15.17 11.97 18.21
N PRO A 103 -15.62 11.39 19.33
CA PRO A 103 -15.43 9.97 19.61
C PRO A 103 -16.14 9.07 18.59
N VAL A 104 -15.60 7.90 18.34
CA VAL A 104 -16.23 6.87 17.50
C VAL A 104 -17.27 6.14 18.32
N ASN A 105 -18.48 6.06 17.81
CA ASN A 105 -19.59 5.39 18.48
C ASN A 105 -19.64 3.90 18.12
N THR A 106 -18.62 3.14 18.53
CA THR A 106 -18.56 1.68 18.38
C THR A 106 -18.38 1.02 19.76
N GLU A 107 -19.00 -0.14 19.93
CA GLU A 107 -18.80 -1.00 21.11
C GLU A 107 -17.76 -2.08 20.85
N GLU A 108 -17.33 -2.26 19.59
CA GLU A 108 -16.42 -3.33 19.19
C GLU A 108 -14.98 -2.82 19.02
N TYR A 109 -14.07 -3.40 19.81
CA TYR A 109 -12.64 -3.13 19.79
C TYR A 109 -11.88 -4.44 19.67
N LEU A 110 -10.94 -4.52 18.74
CA LEU A 110 -10.12 -5.70 18.50
C LEU A 110 -8.64 -5.44 18.80
N PRO A 111 -7.92 -6.44 19.36
CA PRO A 111 -6.49 -6.30 19.62
C PRO A 111 -5.71 -6.24 18.31
N ILE A 112 -4.64 -5.43 18.27
CA ILE A 112 -3.79 -5.29 17.10
C ILE A 112 -2.89 -6.53 16.87
N HIS A 113 -2.58 -7.28 17.92
CA HIS A 113 -1.86 -8.54 17.83
C HIS A 113 -2.85 -9.70 17.67
N ARG A 114 -2.90 -10.22 16.46
CA ARG A 114 -3.78 -11.33 16.06
C ARG A 114 -2.99 -12.35 15.25
N PRO A 115 -3.32 -13.64 15.33
CA PRO A 115 -2.72 -14.64 14.47
C PRO A 115 -3.14 -14.42 13.01
N ALA A 116 -2.31 -14.91 12.08
CA ALA A 116 -2.71 -15.04 10.70
C ALA A 116 -3.90 -16.00 10.56
N PRO A 117 -4.71 -15.91 9.47
CA PRO A 117 -5.77 -16.86 9.20
C PRO A 117 -5.24 -18.31 9.19
N ALA A 118 -6.02 -19.25 9.72
CA ALA A 118 -5.65 -20.65 9.73
C ALA A 118 -5.45 -21.17 8.29
N PHE A 119 -4.57 -22.13 8.11
CA PHE A 119 -4.25 -22.68 6.80
C PHE A 119 -5.50 -23.18 6.04
N GLU A 120 -6.43 -23.82 6.76
CA GLU A 120 -7.68 -24.33 6.21
C GLU A 120 -8.69 -23.24 5.78
N ASP A 121 -8.56 -22.03 6.34
CA ASP A 121 -9.42 -20.88 6.00
C ASP A 121 -8.90 -20.08 4.82
N GLN A 122 -7.64 -20.25 4.45
CA GLN A 122 -7.02 -19.49 3.35
C GLN A 122 -7.48 -20.01 2.00
N ARG A 123 -7.71 -19.10 1.06
CA ARG A 123 -7.99 -19.41 -0.34
C ARG A 123 -6.82 -18.98 -1.22
N PRO A 124 -6.50 -19.77 -2.27
CA PRO A 124 -5.50 -19.36 -3.25
C PRO A 124 -5.96 -18.08 -3.98
N SER A 125 -5.02 -17.17 -4.19
CA SER A 125 -5.21 -15.89 -4.87
C SER A 125 -5.09 -16.07 -6.39
N THR A 126 -6.10 -16.66 -7.01
CA THR A 126 -6.14 -16.93 -8.47
C THR A 126 -7.10 -16.01 -9.23
N GLU A 127 -7.92 -15.24 -8.52
CA GLU A 127 -8.84 -14.30 -9.13
C GLU A 127 -8.15 -12.95 -9.37
N ILE A 128 -8.40 -12.36 -10.54
CA ILE A 128 -7.92 -11.00 -10.85
C ILE A 128 -8.82 -10.00 -10.13
N LEU A 129 -8.20 -9.05 -9.44
CA LEU A 129 -8.86 -7.83 -9.00
C LEU A 129 -8.82 -6.84 -10.15
N GLU A 130 -9.93 -6.70 -10.85
CA GLU A 130 -10.06 -5.75 -11.94
C GLU A 130 -10.03 -4.32 -11.39
N THR A 131 -8.98 -3.57 -11.74
CA THR A 131 -8.78 -2.21 -11.22
C THR A 131 -9.44 -1.14 -12.10
N GLY A 132 -9.76 -1.47 -13.34
CA GLY A 132 -10.25 -0.54 -14.35
C GLY A 132 -9.16 0.38 -14.90
N ILE A 133 -7.89 0.11 -14.58
CA ILE A 133 -6.72 0.85 -15.05
C ILE A 133 -5.98 0.00 -16.09
N LYS A 134 -6.01 0.41 -17.34
CA LYS A 134 -5.54 -0.38 -18.50
C LYS A 134 -4.15 -0.97 -18.31
N VAL A 135 -3.18 -0.14 -17.90
CA VAL A 135 -1.78 -0.58 -17.78
C VAL A 135 -1.61 -1.62 -16.68
N VAL A 136 -2.34 -1.48 -15.59
CA VAL A 136 -2.31 -2.43 -14.46
C VAL A 136 -2.97 -3.74 -14.87
N ASP A 137 -4.21 -3.68 -15.32
CA ASP A 137 -5.00 -4.87 -15.62
C ASP A 137 -4.42 -5.69 -16.76
N LEU A 138 -3.78 -5.06 -17.76
CA LEU A 138 -3.17 -5.75 -18.88
C LEU A 138 -1.82 -6.39 -18.52
N LEU A 139 -0.89 -5.62 -17.91
CA LEU A 139 0.53 -5.96 -17.85
C LEU A 139 1.00 -6.42 -16.47
N ALA A 140 0.35 -5.95 -15.42
CA ALA A 140 0.67 -6.31 -14.05
C ALA A 140 -0.61 -6.53 -13.22
N PRO A 141 -1.51 -7.46 -13.62
CA PRO A 141 -2.80 -7.65 -12.97
C PRO A 141 -2.66 -7.99 -11.49
N TYR A 142 -3.52 -7.38 -10.68
CA TYR A 142 -3.53 -7.59 -9.24
C TYR A 142 -4.32 -8.85 -8.89
N ALA A 143 -3.77 -9.61 -7.95
CA ALA A 143 -4.48 -10.73 -7.37
C ALA A 143 -5.44 -10.25 -6.29
N LYS A 144 -6.67 -10.74 -6.31
CA LYS A 144 -7.60 -10.54 -5.20
C LYS A 144 -7.06 -11.27 -3.96
N GLY A 145 -6.83 -10.52 -2.88
CA GLY A 145 -6.13 -11.02 -1.68
C GLY A 145 -4.61 -11.12 -1.84
N GLY A 146 -4.06 -10.56 -2.91
CA GLY A 146 -2.63 -10.49 -3.16
C GLY A 146 -1.96 -9.28 -2.51
N LYS A 147 -0.63 -9.29 -2.60
CA LYS A 147 0.24 -8.25 -2.06
C LYS A 147 0.97 -7.57 -3.20
N ILE A 148 0.72 -6.28 -3.38
CA ILE A 148 1.26 -5.48 -4.47
C ILE A 148 2.27 -4.48 -3.92
N GLY A 149 3.49 -4.50 -4.44
CA GLY A 149 4.48 -3.47 -4.18
C GLY A 149 4.31 -2.30 -5.14
N LEU A 150 4.18 -1.10 -4.61
CA LEU A 150 4.13 0.15 -5.36
C LEU A 150 5.45 0.90 -5.22
N PHE A 151 6.17 1.00 -6.33
CA PHE A 151 7.47 1.64 -6.40
C PHE A 151 7.35 2.98 -7.13
N GLY A 152 8.07 3.98 -6.68
CA GLY A 152 8.14 5.26 -7.36
C GLY A 152 8.69 6.37 -6.47
N GLY A 153 9.44 7.26 -7.07
CA GLY A 153 9.96 8.45 -6.40
C GLY A 153 8.88 9.49 -6.10
N ALA A 154 9.29 10.63 -5.60
CA ALA A 154 8.36 11.75 -5.39
C ALA A 154 7.87 12.32 -6.72
N GLY A 155 6.61 12.73 -6.79
CA GLY A 155 6.04 13.44 -7.93
C GLY A 155 5.66 12.59 -9.14
N VAL A 156 5.64 11.26 -9.02
CA VAL A 156 5.25 10.36 -10.13
C VAL A 156 3.76 9.98 -10.14
N GLY A 157 2.96 10.57 -9.25
CA GLY A 157 1.51 10.32 -9.20
C GLY A 157 1.09 9.13 -8.33
N LYS A 158 1.92 8.71 -7.37
CA LYS A 158 1.61 7.61 -6.44
C LYS A 158 0.27 7.83 -5.71
N THR A 159 0.09 8.97 -5.10
CA THR A 159 -1.14 9.34 -4.37
C THR A 159 -2.38 9.31 -5.26
N VAL A 160 -2.27 9.84 -6.46
CA VAL A 160 -3.39 9.88 -7.44
C VAL A 160 -3.78 8.46 -7.86
N LEU A 161 -2.80 7.58 -8.08
CA LEU A 161 -3.06 6.16 -8.38
C LEU A 161 -3.76 5.45 -7.20
N ILE A 162 -3.31 5.70 -5.97
CA ILE A 162 -3.92 5.13 -4.76
C ILE A 162 -5.38 5.59 -4.64
N MET A 163 -5.65 6.87 -4.80
CA MET A 163 -7.02 7.41 -4.72
C MET A 163 -7.93 6.84 -5.82
N GLU A 164 -7.42 6.67 -7.04
CA GLU A 164 -8.19 6.06 -8.13
C GLU A 164 -8.52 4.59 -7.85
N LEU A 165 -7.57 3.83 -7.30
CA LEU A 165 -7.81 2.45 -6.86
C LEU A 165 -8.89 2.39 -5.77
N ILE A 166 -8.82 3.25 -4.76
CA ILE A 166 -9.83 3.33 -3.69
C ILE A 166 -11.21 3.64 -4.29
N ARG A 167 -11.27 4.63 -5.17
CA ARG A 167 -12.52 5.04 -5.83
C ARG A 167 -13.11 3.88 -6.64
N ASN A 168 -12.29 3.22 -7.45
CA ASN A 168 -12.75 2.15 -8.32
C ASN A 168 -13.23 0.94 -7.51
N ILE A 169 -12.50 0.54 -6.46
CA ILE A 169 -12.94 -0.52 -5.54
C ILE A 169 -14.25 -0.14 -4.83
N ALA A 170 -14.37 1.08 -4.34
CA ALA A 170 -15.57 1.53 -3.64
C ALA A 170 -16.81 1.59 -4.55
N THR A 171 -16.63 2.02 -5.79
CA THR A 171 -17.73 2.28 -6.73
C THR A 171 -18.12 1.04 -7.52
N GLU A 172 -17.13 0.32 -8.08
CA GLU A 172 -17.38 -0.79 -8.99
C GLU A 172 -17.50 -2.14 -8.28
N HIS A 173 -16.79 -2.31 -7.15
CA HIS A 173 -16.80 -3.54 -6.38
C HIS A 173 -17.55 -3.44 -5.04
N GLY A 174 -17.96 -2.23 -4.64
CA GLY A 174 -18.68 -2.01 -3.36
C GLY A 174 -17.85 -2.28 -2.11
N GLY A 175 -16.53 -2.45 -2.24
CA GLY A 175 -15.60 -2.77 -1.16
C GLY A 175 -15.24 -1.57 -0.29
N TYR A 176 -14.58 -1.87 0.83
CA TYR A 176 -14.02 -0.87 1.73
C TYR A 176 -12.51 -0.80 1.60
N SER A 177 -11.94 0.33 1.98
CA SER A 177 -10.50 0.54 1.99
C SER A 177 -10.01 0.94 3.38
N VAL A 178 -8.79 0.55 3.69
CA VAL A 178 -8.08 1.02 4.87
C VAL A 178 -6.73 1.57 4.42
N PHE A 179 -6.44 2.81 4.78
CA PHE A 179 -5.16 3.45 4.50
C PHE A 179 -4.33 3.53 5.77
N THR A 180 -3.11 3.00 5.74
CA THR A 180 -2.16 3.09 6.85
C THR A 180 -0.94 3.91 6.45
N GLY A 181 -0.81 5.10 7.05
CA GLY A 181 0.36 5.95 6.90
C GLY A 181 1.42 5.61 7.94
N VAL A 182 2.52 5.02 7.51
CA VAL A 182 3.61 4.55 8.38
C VAL A 182 4.85 5.41 8.19
N GLY A 183 5.15 6.27 9.15
CA GLY A 183 6.33 7.11 9.14
C GLY A 183 6.36 8.18 8.04
N GLU A 184 5.20 8.52 7.50
CA GLU A 184 5.06 9.58 6.49
C GLU A 184 4.96 10.97 7.13
N ARG A 185 5.14 12.01 6.32
CA ARG A 185 5.04 13.39 6.77
C ARG A 185 3.60 13.75 7.11
N THR A 186 3.40 14.43 8.22
CA THR A 186 2.07 14.92 8.65
C THR A 186 1.36 15.72 7.57
N ARG A 187 2.10 16.54 6.82
CA ARG A 187 1.53 17.33 5.74
C ARG A 187 0.97 16.44 4.62
N GLU A 188 1.74 15.45 4.18
CA GLU A 188 1.32 14.53 3.11
C GLU A 188 0.08 13.71 3.51
N GLY A 189 0.01 13.28 4.79
CA GLY A 189 -1.19 12.62 5.33
C GLY A 189 -2.41 13.54 5.37
N ASN A 190 -2.23 14.82 5.73
CA ASN A 190 -3.31 15.80 5.73
C ASN A 190 -3.76 16.17 4.31
N ASP A 191 -2.81 16.33 3.37
CA ASP A 191 -3.12 16.60 1.97
C ASP A 191 -3.95 15.44 1.39
N LEU A 192 -3.52 14.17 1.62
CA LEU A 192 -4.27 12.98 1.21
C LEU A 192 -5.68 12.94 1.79
N TRP A 193 -5.85 13.23 3.09
CA TRP A 193 -7.16 13.26 3.73
C TRP A 193 -8.08 14.30 3.09
N ASN A 194 -7.57 15.50 2.81
CA ASN A 194 -8.33 16.56 2.14
C ASN A 194 -8.73 16.13 0.71
N GLU A 195 -7.79 15.62 -0.08
CA GLU A 195 -8.05 15.14 -1.45
C GLU A 195 -9.09 14.01 -1.48
N MET A 196 -9.02 13.06 -0.53
CA MET A 196 -10.01 11.99 -0.38
C MET A 196 -11.37 12.51 0.05
N THR A 197 -11.40 13.58 0.83
CA THR A 197 -12.64 14.23 1.26
C THR A 197 -13.29 14.97 0.09
N GLU A 198 -12.52 15.73 -0.67
CA GLU A 198 -12.98 16.48 -1.85
C GLU A 198 -13.47 15.54 -2.97
N SER A 199 -12.78 14.43 -3.20
CA SER A 199 -13.20 13.41 -4.17
C SER A 199 -14.33 12.50 -3.68
N GLY A 200 -14.72 12.59 -2.40
CA GLY A 200 -15.81 11.82 -1.80
C GLY A 200 -15.47 10.35 -1.47
N VAL A 201 -14.26 9.90 -1.76
CA VAL A 201 -13.85 8.49 -1.52
C VAL A 201 -13.63 8.18 -0.05
N ILE A 202 -13.44 9.20 0.80
CA ILE A 202 -13.21 9.04 2.24
C ILE A 202 -14.34 8.27 2.93
N SER A 203 -15.59 8.39 2.47
CA SER A 203 -16.75 7.74 3.08
C SER A 203 -16.72 6.21 3.10
N LYS A 204 -15.84 5.61 2.29
CA LYS A 204 -15.61 4.16 2.17
C LYS A 204 -14.23 3.74 2.70
N THR A 205 -13.51 4.66 3.33
CA THR A 205 -12.12 4.46 3.75
C THR A 205 -11.94 4.79 5.22
N ALA A 206 -11.24 3.92 5.95
CA ALA A 206 -10.69 4.22 7.27
C ALA A 206 -9.21 4.59 7.12
N MET A 207 -8.73 5.61 7.83
CA MET A 207 -7.34 6.04 7.78
C MET A 207 -6.69 5.92 9.16
N VAL A 208 -5.46 5.38 9.20
CA VAL A 208 -4.69 5.23 10.44
C VAL A 208 -3.27 5.75 10.19
N PHE A 209 -2.81 6.68 11.02
CA PHE A 209 -1.49 7.30 10.85
C PHE A 209 -0.61 7.09 12.08
N GLY A 210 0.64 6.68 11.83
CA GLY A 210 1.78 6.76 12.74
C GLY A 210 2.87 7.54 12.04
N GLN A 211 2.94 8.85 12.28
CA GLN A 211 3.67 9.79 11.45
C GLN A 211 5.16 9.83 11.76
N MET A 212 5.94 10.51 10.92
CA MET A 212 7.39 10.58 10.99
C MET A 212 7.92 11.16 12.33
N ASN A 213 7.18 12.08 12.94
CA ASN A 213 7.52 12.71 14.22
C ASN A 213 7.12 11.86 15.44
N GLU A 214 6.39 10.77 15.25
CA GLU A 214 6.00 9.89 16.34
C GLU A 214 7.13 8.90 16.69
N PRO A 215 7.16 8.40 17.96
CA PRO A 215 8.20 7.47 18.38
C PRO A 215 8.15 6.16 17.61
N PRO A 216 9.25 5.39 17.60
CA PRO A 216 9.33 4.15 16.82
C PRO A 216 8.30 3.11 17.22
N GLY A 217 7.82 3.11 18.47
CA GLY A 217 6.73 2.23 18.93
C GLY A 217 5.45 2.44 18.13
N ALA A 218 5.03 3.72 17.93
CA ALA A 218 3.86 4.04 17.14
C ALA A 218 4.03 3.65 15.67
N ARG A 219 5.16 4.01 15.05
CA ARG A 219 5.45 3.67 13.64
C ARG A 219 5.53 2.17 13.39
N MET A 220 5.99 1.40 14.36
CA MET A 220 6.07 -0.07 14.28
C MET A 220 4.70 -0.75 14.41
N ARG A 221 3.71 -0.12 15.06
CA ARG A 221 2.42 -0.73 15.37
C ARG A 221 1.26 -0.22 14.51
N VAL A 222 1.36 0.97 13.93
CA VAL A 222 0.27 1.56 13.15
C VAL A 222 -0.20 0.69 11.98
N GLY A 223 0.72 -0.03 11.32
CA GLY A 223 0.38 -1.00 10.28
C GLY A 223 -0.53 -2.12 10.80
N LEU A 224 -0.30 -2.59 12.03
CA LEU A 224 -1.13 -3.59 12.68
C LEU A 224 -2.51 -3.02 13.06
N SER A 225 -2.57 -1.76 13.47
CA SER A 225 -3.84 -1.09 13.79
C SER A 225 -4.77 -1.02 12.58
N GLY A 226 -4.26 -0.56 11.43
CA GLY A 226 -5.04 -0.54 10.20
C GLY A 226 -5.38 -1.92 9.65
N LEU A 227 -4.43 -2.87 9.73
CA LEU A 227 -4.68 -4.25 9.32
C LEU A 227 -5.80 -4.89 10.15
N THR A 228 -5.88 -4.59 11.46
CA THR A 228 -6.95 -5.10 12.34
C THR A 228 -8.32 -4.57 11.91
N MET A 229 -8.42 -3.30 11.49
CA MET A 229 -9.67 -2.76 10.93
C MET A 229 -10.03 -3.46 9.61
N ALA A 230 -9.05 -3.69 8.74
CA ALA A 230 -9.25 -4.40 7.48
C ALA A 230 -9.70 -5.86 7.69
N GLU A 231 -9.11 -6.55 8.66
CA GLU A 231 -9.51 -7.91 9.03
C GLU A 231 -10.95 -8.00 9.52
N HIS A 232 -11.43 -7.02 10.27
CA HIS A 232 -12.83 -6.99 10.69
C HIS A 232 -13.77 -6.90 9.47
N PHE A 233 -13.47 -6.06 8.50
CA PHE A 233 -14.26 -5.98 7.26
C PHE A 233 -14.25 -7.29 6.49
N ARG A 234 -13.09 -7.97 6.39
CA ARG A 234 -12.97 -9.28 5.75
C ARG A 234 -13.72 -10.37 6.50
N ASP A 235 -13.44 -10.52 7.80
CA ASP A 235 -13.83 -11.69 8.58
C ASP A 235 -15.26 -11.64 9.12
N THR A 236 -15.73 -10.45 9.50
CA THR A 236 -17.06 -10.23 10.09
C THR A 236 -18.07 -9.75 9.06
N MET A 237 -17.64 -8.89 8.14
CA MET A 237 -18.56 -8.29 7.16
C MET A 237 -18.49 -8.98 5.78
N GLY A 238 -17.57 -9.93 5.59
CA GLY A 238 -17.45 -10.69 4.35
C GLY A 238 -17.07 -9.83 3.14
N GLN A 239 -16.29 -8.77 3.35
CA GLN A 239 -15.95 -7.80 2.32
C GLN A 239 -14.61 -8.12 1.66
N ASP A 240 -14.49 -7.65 0.42
CA ASP A 240 -13.20 -7.51 -0.24
C ASP A 240 -12.63 -6.13 0.12
N VAL A 241 -11.50 -6.15 0.80
CA VAL A 241 -10.90 -4.95 1.39
C VAL A 241 -9.62 -4.60 0.66
N LEU A 242 -9.43 -3.32 0.39
CA LEU A 242 -8.17 -2.79 -0.11
C LEU A 242 -7.39 -2.15 1.04
N LEU A 243 -6.22 -2.68 1.35
CA LEU A 243 -5.34 -2.19 2.40
C LEU A 243 -4.13 -1.47 1.79
N PHE A 244 -3.98 -0.20 2.08
CA PHE A 244 -2.79 0.57 1.72
C PHE A 244 -1.84 0.68 2.91
N ILE A 245 -0.54 0.46 2.65
CA ILE A 245 0.54 0.65 3.63
C ILE A 245 1.56 1.61 3.00
N ASP A 246 1.60 2.82 3.47
CA ASP A 246 2.57 3.82 3.00
C ASP A 246 3.35 4.37 4.19
N ASN A 247 4.54 3.91 4.45
CA ASN A 247 5.45 3.10 3.66
C ASN A 247 5.91 1.86 4.45
N ILE A 248 5.92 0.67 3.86
CA ILE A 248 6.32 -0.57 4.54
C ILE A 248 7.78 -0.53 5.02
N PHE A 249 8.67 0.19 4.33
CA PHE A 249 10.04 0.37 4.76
C PHE A 249 10.13 1.08 6.12
N ARG A 250 9.23 2.02 6.40
CA ARG A 250 9.21 2.75 7.68
C ARG A 250 8.81 1.85 8.85
N PHE A 251 7.96 0.86 8.61
CA PHE A 251 7.67 -0.20 9.58
C PHE A 251 8.94 -0.97 9.95
N ILE A 252 9.73 -1.37 8.96
CA ILE A 252 11.00 -2.08 9.16
C ILE A 252 12.00 -1.19 9.89
N GLN A 253 12.14 0.06 9.48
CA GLN A 253 13.03 1.04 10.12
C GLN A 253 12.68 1.23 11.60
N ALA A 254 11.40 1.41 11.92
CA ALA A 254 10.95 1.54 13.32
C ALA A 254 11.28 0.28 14.13
N GLY A 255 11.14 -0.91 13.55
CA GLY A 255 11.55 -2.17 14.15
C GLY A 255 13.05 -2.22 14.45
N SER A 256 13.91 -1.72 13.57
CA SER A 256 15.35 -1.67 13.80
C SER A 256 15.74 -0.65 14.90
N GLU A 257 15.08 0.50 14.93
CA GLU A 257 15.24 1.50 16.00
C GLU A 257 14.90 0.91 17.37
N VAL A 258 13.76 0.24 17.48
CA VAL A 258 13.34 -0.44 18.72
C VAL A 258 14.33 -1.54 19.09
N SER A 259 14.75 -2.38 18.14
CA SER A 259 15.70 -3.46 18.37
C SER A 259 17.04 -2.94 18.93
N ALA A 260 17.55 -1.84 18.40
CA ALA A 260 18.76 -1.19 18.91
C ALA A 260 18.59 -0.69 20.34
N LEU A 261 17.45 -0.05 20.65
CA LEU A 261 17.14 0.41 22.00
C LEU A 261 16.95 -0.74 23.01
N LEU A 262 16.51 -1.91 22.55
CA LEU A 262 16.43 -3.12 23.36
C LEU A 262 17.81 -3.79 23.58
N GLY A 263 18.89 -3.28 22.98
CA GLY A 263 20.23 -3.83 23.10
C GLY A 263 20.44 -5.14 22.35
N ARG A 264 19.62 -5.43 21.34
CA ARG A 264 19.77 -6.63 20.52
C ARG A 264 20.94 -6.44 19.53
N VAL A 265 21.70 -7.50 19.30
CA VAL A 265 22.78 -7.48 18.30
C VAL A 265 22.18 -7.31 16.90
N PRO A 266 22.56 -6.27 16.15
CA PRO A 266 22.02 -6.04 14.82
C PRO A 266 22.49 -7.13 13.83
N SER A 267 21.65 -7.39 12.83
CA SER A 267 21.98 -8.22 11.68
C SER A 267 22.66 -7.39 10.57
N ALA A 268 22.71 -7.91 9.36
CA ALA A 268 23.31 -7.22 8.21
C ALA A 268 22.72 -5.80 8.03
N VAL A 269 23.59 -4.85 7.68
CA VAL A 269 23.26 -3.42 7.42
C VAL A 269 22.60 -2.72 8.61
N GLY A 270 22.67 -3.29 9.83
CA GLY A 270 22.12 -2.69 11.04
C GLY A 270 20.65 -2.99 11.30
N TYR A 271 20.00 -3.84 10.52
CA TYR A 271 18.62 -4.26 10.74
C TYR A 271 18.46 -5.19 11.96
N GLN A 272 17.24 -5.30 12.47
CA GLN A 272 16.90 -6.22 13.54
C GLN A 272 17.13 -7.69 13.12
N PRO A 273 17.56 -8.55 14.06
CA PRO A 273 17.72 -9.98 13.77
C PRO A 273 16.37 -10.68 13.48
N THR A 274 15.26 -10.08 13.88
CA THR A 274 13.89 -10.57 13.68
C THR A 274 13.24 -10.02 12.41
N LEU A 275 13.98 -9.37 11.51
CA LEU A 275 13.43 -8.70 10.32
C LEU A 275 12.44 -9.56 9.52
N ALA A 276 12.86 -10.76 9.14
CA ALA A 276 12.02 -11.65 8.34
C ALA A 276 10.76 -12.10 9.09
N THR A 277 10.88 -12.35 10.40
CA THR A 277 9.76 -12.75 11.25
C THR A 277 8.76 -11.60 11.45
N ASP A 278 9.27 -10.38 11.68
CA ASP A 278 8.42 -9.19 11.89
C ASP A 278 7.62 -8.86 10.63
N VAL A 279 8.28 -8.86 9.46
CA VAL A 279 7.62 -8.63 8.17
C VAL A 279 6.65 -9.78 7.86
N GLY A 280 7.08 -11.03 8.05
CA GLY A 280 6.24 -12.21 7.83
C GLY A 280 4.98 -12.19 8.68
N ALA A 281 5.08 -11.85 9.96
CA ALA A 281 3.93 -11.79 10.87
C ALA A 281 2.85 -10.79 10.41
N LEU A 282 3.26 -9.67 9.80
CA LEU A 282 2.33 -8.71 9.20
C LEU A 282 1.78 -9.22 7.87
N GLN A 283 2.65 -9.73 7.01
CA GLN A 283 2.28 -10.11 5.64
C GLN A 283 1.35 -11.33 5.58
N GLU A 284 1.54 -12.32 6.48
CA GLU A 284 0.71 -13.53 6.51
C GLU A 284 -0.73 -13.29 6.99
N ARG A 285 -1.00 -12.17 7.66
CA ARG A 285 -2.37 -11.75 8.00
C ARG A 285 -3.13 -11.19 6.78
N ILE A 286 -2.40 -10.72 5.77
CA ILE A 286 -2.94 -10.18 4.52
C ILE A 286 -3.20 -11.36 3.58
N ALA A 287 -4.44 -11.84 3.54
CA ALA A 287 -4.80 -13.03 2.76
C ALA A 287 -6.28 -13.03 2.36
N SER A 288 -6.59 -13.81 1.33
CA SER A 288 -7.96 -14.25 1.03
C SER A 288 -8.36 -15.38 1.96
N THR A 289 -9.59 -15.31 2.46
CA THR A 289 -10.19 -16.34 3.29
C THR A 289 -11.52 -16.83 2.70
N ASN A 290 -12.12 -17.83 3.33
CA ASN A 290 -13.47 -18.29 2.99
C ASN A 290 -14.56 -17.21 3.15
N LYS A 291 -14.28 -16.10 3.86
CA LYS A 291 -15.23 -15.05 4.18
C LYS A 291 -15.09 -13.81 3.30
N GLY A 292 -13.87 -13.47 2.92
CA GLY A 292 -13.56 -12.29 2.13
C GLY A 292 -12.06 -12.20 1.85
N SER A 293 -11.61 -11.07 1.31
CA SER A 293 -10.19 -10.88 0.96
C SER A 293 -9.64 -9.55 1.47
N ILE A 294 -8.33 -9.52 1.73
CA ILE A 294 -7.57 -8.29 1.89
C ILE A 294 -6.53 -8.26 0.78
N THR A 295 -6.67 -7.34 -0.15
CA THR A 295 -5.65 -7.03 -1.15
C THR A 295 -4.84 -5.85 -0.65
N SER A 296 -3.52 -5.97 -0.58
CA SER A 296 -2.68 -4.87 -0.11
C SER A 296 -1.89 -4.22 -1.23
N VAL A 297 -1.84 -2.91 -1.20
CA VAL A 297 -0.94 -2.08 -2.00
C VAL A 297 0.04 -1.40 -1.05
N GLN A 298 1.29 -1.78 -1.15
CA GLN A 298 2.34 -1.38 -0.20
C GLN A 298 3.35 -0.51 -0.92
N ALA A 299 3.45 0.76 -0.52
CA ALA A 299 4.53 1.60 -1.00
C ALA A 299 5.85 1.11 -0.42
N VAL A 300 6.81 0.88 -1.31
CA VAL A 300 8.14 0.38 -0.94
C VAL A 300 9.17 1.43 -1.29
N TYR A 301 9.91 1.89 -0.27
CA TYR A 301 11.10 2.70 -0.46
C TYR A 301 12.32 1.79 -0.54
N VAL A 302 13.15 2.01 -1.55
CA VAL A 302 14.39 1.26 -1.75
C VAL A 302 15.57 2.17 -1.42
N PRO A 303 16.28 1.94 -0.30
CA PRO A 303 17.44 2.76 0.07
C PRO A 303 18.52 2.72 -1.00
N ALA A 304 18.97 3.91 -1.42
CA ALA A 304 20.02 4.08 -2.44
C ALA A 304 19.75 3.33 -3.77
N ASP A 305 18.48 3.05 -4.08
CA ASP A 305 18.05 2.23 -5.22
C ASP A 305 18.66 0.81 -5.24
N ASP A 306 19.10 0.31 -4.07
CA ASP A 306 19.70 -1.02 -3.90
C ASP A 306 18.63 -2.07 -3.53
N LEU A 307 18.20 -2.84 -4.53
CA LEU A 307 17.24 -3.93 -4.36
C LEU A 307 17.78 -5.11 -3.54
N THR A 308 19.09 -5.15 -3.28
CA THR A 308 19.73 -6.20 -2.47
C THR A 308 19.77 -5.87 -0.99
N ASP A 309 19.38 -4.64 -0.61
CA ASP A 309 19.21 -4.26 0.79
C ASP A 309 18.22 -5.22 1.48
N PRO A 310 18.51 -5.70 2.71
CA PRO A 310 17.68 -6.69 3.40
C PRO A 310 16.20 -6.29 3.57
N ALA A 311 15.90 -5.02 3.71
CA ALA A 311 14.51 -4.57 3.90
C ALA A 311 13.65 -4.72 2.64
N PRO A 312 14.01 -4.14 1.47
CA PRO A 312 13.27 -4.40 0.25
C PRO A 312 13.33 -5.88 -0.15
N ALA A 313 14.46 -6.56 -0.04
CA ALA A 313 14.59 -7.97 -0.39
C ALA A 313 13.62 -8.87 0.40
N THR A 314 13.48 -8.64 1.71
CA THR A 314 12.52 -9.37 2.55
C THR A 314 11.07 -9.03 2.14
N THR A 315 10.79 -7.78 1.83
CA THR A 315 9.45 -7.36 1.40
C THR A 315 9.08 -7.99 0.06
N PHE A 316 9.99 -7.97 -0.92
CA PHE A 316 9.78 -8.56 -2.26
C PHE A 316 9.41 -10.04 -2.22
N ALA A 317 9.96 -10.80 -1.27
CA ALA A 317 9.66 -12.21 -1.13
C ALA A 317 8.15 -12.50 -0.90
N HIS A 318 7.42 -11.53 -0.36
CA HIS A 318 5.99 -11.63 -0.07
C HIS A 318 5.09 -11.07 -1.18
N LEU A 319 5.64 -10.33 -2.16
CA LEU A 319 4.83 -9.66 -3.17
C LEU A 319 4.38 -10.60 -4.30
N ASP A 320 3.15 -10.43 -4.73
CA ASP A 320 2.55 -11.12 -5.87
C ASP A 320 2.66 -10.31 -7.17
N ALA A 321 2.67 -8.99 -7.05
CA ALA A 321 2.85 -8.07 -8.17
C ALA A 321 3.65 -6.84 -7.75
N THR A 322 4.30 -6.21 -8.74
CA THR A 322 4.99 -4.94 -8.57
C THR A 322 4.50 -3.93 -9.59
N THR A 323 4.17 -2.73 -9.14
CA THR A 323 3.82 -1.59 -9.98
C THR A 323 4.90 -0.52 -9.82
N VAL A 324 5.62 -0.24 -10.88
CA VAL A 324 6.71 0.74 -10.90
C VAL A 324 6.24 2.01 -11.56
N LEU A 325 6.29 3.13 -10.85
CA LEU A 325 6.01 4.47 -11.38
C LEU A 325 7.32 5.13 -11.79
N SER A 326 7.40 5.57 -13.05
CA SER A 326 8.61 6.07 -13.68
C SER A 326 8.55 7.57 -13.96
N ARG A 327 9.64 8.30 -13.64
CA ARG A 327 9.80 9.71 -14.00
C ARG A 327 9.93 9.92 -15.51
N ASP A 328 10.50 8.95 -16.22
CA ASP A 328 10.63 9.03 -17.67
C ASP A 328 9.25 8.96 -18.34
N ILE A 329 8.33 8.16 -17.81
CA ILE A 329 6.94 8.11 -18.27
C ILE A 329 6.22 9.43 -17.96
N VAL A 330 6.46 10.03 -16.78
CA VAL A 330 5.96 11.38 -16.45
C VAL A 330 6.48 12.43 -17.45
N ALA A 331 7.78 12.37 -17.77
CA ALA A 331 8.39 13.29 -18.73
C ALA A 331 7.78 13.19 -20.14
N MET A 332 7.26 12.03 -20.53
CA MET A 332 6.49 11.83 -21.76
C MET A 332 5.04 12.32 -21.68
N GLY A 333 4.60 12.80 -20.50
CA GLY A 333 3.22 13.24 -20.27
C GLY A 333 2.21 12.10 -20.20
N ILE A 334 2.62 10.87 -19.93
CA ILE A 334 1.76 9.69 -19.86
C ILE A 334 1.36 9.43 -18.40
N TYR A 335 0.05 9.38 -18.15
CA TYR A 335 -0.53 9.13 -16.85
C TYR A 335 -1.64 8.06 -16.94
N PRO A 336 -1.69 7.07 -15.98
CA PRO A 336 -0.73 6.88 -14.88
C PRO A 336 0.68 6.58 -15.38
N ALA A 337 1.68 7.04 -14.65
CA ALA A 337 3.08 6.92 -15.04
C ALA A 337 3.66 5.52 -14.70
N VAL A 338 2.88 4.48 -14.89
CA VAL A 338 3.27 3.09 -14.66
C VAL A 338 4.19 2.62 -15.77
N ASP A 339 5.38 2.14 -15.39
CA ASP A 339 6.31 1.56 -16.35
C ASP A 339 5.82 0.17 -16.79
N PRO A 340 5.50 -0.01 -18.08
CA PRO A 340 4.92 -1.25 -18.59
C PRO A 340 5.94 -2.39 -18.71
N LEU A 341 7.24 -2.10 -18.64
CA LEU A 341 8.30 -3.08 -18.77
C LEU A 341 8.89 -3.51 -17.41
N GLU A 342 8.91 -2.58 -16.45
CA GLU A 342 9.43 -2.82 -15.11
C GLU A 342 8.35 -3.36 -14.13
N SER A 343 7.07 -3.15 -14.45
CA SER A 343 5.95 -3.65 -13.67
C SER A 343 5.67 -5.12 -13.99
N THR A 344 5.45 -5.93 -12.96
CA THR A 344 5.29 -7.39 -13.11
C THR A 344 4.16 -7.93 -12.23
N SER A 345 3.61 -9.10 -12.62
CA SER A 345 2.66 -9.84 -11.81
C SER A 345 2.84 -11.34 -12.01
N ARG A 346 2.76 -12.09 -10.91
CA ARG A 346 2.75 -13.57 -10.94
C ARG A 346 1.46 -14.11 -11.56
N LEU A 347 0.38 -13.32 -11.57
CA LEU A 347 -0.87 -13.71 -12.22
C LEU A 347 -0.79 -13.70 -13.75
N LEU A 348 0.17 -13.00 -14.35
CA LEU A 348 0.31 -12.97 -15.80
C LEU A 348 0.88 -14.31 -16.33
N ASP A 349 0.09 -15.35 -16.15
CA ASP A 349 0.33 -16.72 -16.58
C ASP A 349 -0.90 -17.20 -17.41
N PRO A 350 -0.72 -17.86 -18.57
CA PRO A 350 -1.83 -18.27 -19.43
C PRO A 350 -2.85 -19.18 -18.73
N LYS A 351 -2.43 -19.91 -17.70
CA LYS A 351 -3.34 -20.77 -16.91
C LYS A 351 -4.27 -19.98 -16.00
N VAL A 352 -3.92 -18.73 -15.68
CA VAL A 352 -4.67 -17.85 -14.78
C VAL A 352 -5.48 -16.83 -15.58
N VAL A 353 -4.80 -16.05 -16.43
CA VAL A 353 -5.43 -14.95 -17.19
C VAL A 353 -6.05 -15.41 -18.51
N GLY A 354 -5.73 -16.61 -18.97
CA GLY A 354 -6.12 -17.14 -20.27
C GLY A 354 -5.17 -16.76 -21.41
N ASP A 355 -5.23 -17.52 -22.50
CA ASP A 355 -4.29 -17.39 -23.62
C ASP A 355 -4.38 -16.03 -24.34
N GLU A 356 -5.57 -15.47 -24.48
CA GLU A 356 -5.77 -14.20 -25.19
C GLU A 356 -5.14 -13.05 -24.41
N HIS A 357 -5.46 -12.90 -23.14
CA HIS A 357 -4.87 -11.83 -22.28
C HIS A 357 -3.35 -11.95 -22.25
N TYR A 358 -2.84 -13.16 -21.98
CA TYR A 358 -1.40 -13.40 -21.92
C TYR A 358 -0.70 -13.05 -23.23
N SER A 359 -1.24 -13.53 -24.37
CA SER A 359 -0.65 -13.24 -25.68
C SER A 359 -0.64 -11.76 -26.01
N VAL A 360 -1.73 -11.04 -25.75
CA VAL A 360 -1.81 -9.60 -25.99
C VAL A 360 -0.81 -8.86 -25.11
N ALA A 361 -0.75 -9.16 -23.81
CA ALA A 361 0.18 -8.54 -22.88
C ALA A 361 1.64 -8.74 -23.31
N ARG A 362 2.03 -9.96 -23.67
CA ARG A 362 3.39 -10.27 -24.11
C ARG A 362 3.76 -9.54 -25.41
N ARG A 363 2.88 -9.53 -26.39
CA ARG A 363 3.11 -8.80 -27.65
C ARG A 363 3.24 -7.29 -27.43
N VAL A 364 2.46 -6.73 -26.51
CA VAL A 364 2.60 -5.31 -26.12
C VAL A 364 3.97 -5.06 -25.51
N GLN A 365 4.41 -5.92 -24.57
CA GLN A 365 5.73 -5.81 -23.97
C GLN A 365 6.86 -5.94 -25.01
N GLU A 366 6.76 -6.90 -25.93
CA GLU A 366 7.73 -7.09 -27.02
C GLU A 366 7.86 -5.84 -27.90
N VAL A 367 6.74 -5.24 -28.30
CA VAL A 367 6.74 -4.01 -29.11
C VAL A 367 7.37 -2.84 -28.35
N LEU A 368 7.04 -2.68 -27.08
CA LEU A 368 7.60 -1.61 -26.22
C LEU A 368 9.10 -1.84 -25.97
N GLN A 369 9.52 -3.07 -25.71
CA GLN A 369 10.91 -3.42 -25.50
C GLN A 369 11.74 -3.17 -26.76
N ARG A 370 11.24 -3.61 -27.91
CA ARG A 370 11.91 -3.37 -29.20
C ARG A 370 12.02 -1.87 -29.50
N ASN A 371 10.98 -1.10 -29.23
CA ASN A 371 11.03 0.35 -29.36
C ASN A 371 12.11 0.96 -28.44
N LYS A 372 12.25 0.49 -27.20
CA LYS A 372 13.28 0.97 -26.26
C LYS A 372 14.69 0.71 -26.83
N GLU A 373 14.93 -0.46 -27.37
CA GLU A 373 16.21 -0.82 -28.02
C GLU A 373 16.51 0.05 -29.26
N LEU A 374 15.50 0.43 -30.00
CA LEU A 374 15.65 1.25 -31.19
C LEU A 374 15.90 2.73 -30.89
N GLN A 375 15.59 3.22 -29.68
CA GLN A 375 15.74 4.65 -29.35
C GLN A 375 17.18 5.14 -29.50
N ASP A 376 18.17 4.35 -29.09
CA ASP A 376 19.59 4.70 -29.22
C ASP A 376 20.01 4.80 -30.71
N ILE A 377 19.49 3.91 -31.54
CA ILE A 377 19.73 3.92 -32.98
C ILE A 377 19.08 5.14 -33.62
N ILE A 378 17.83 5.43 -33.24
CA ILE A 378 17.08 6.60 -33.76
C ILE A 378 17.79 7.90 -33.36
N ALA A 379 18.32 7.99 -32.13
CA ALA A 379 19.03 9.19 -31.66
C ALA A 379 20.33 9.47 -32.43
N ILE A 380 20.98 8.43 -32.95
CA ILE A 380 22.27 8.55 -33.67
C ILE A 380 22.05 8.68 -35.19
N LEU A 381 21.23 7.83 -35.74
CA LEU A 381 21.08 7.71 -37.23
C LEU A 381 19.82 8.38 -37.76
N GLY A 382 18.84 8.65 -36.94
CA GLY A 382 17.53 9.13 -37.32
C GLY A 382 16.55 8.01 -37.68
N MET A 383 15.25 8.37 -37.71
CA MET A 383 14.16 7.44 -37.98
C MET A 383 14.18 6.88 -39.42
N ASP A 384 14.68 7.66 -40.37
CA ASP A 384 14.64 7.32 -41.80
C ASP A 384 15.56 6.15 -42.15
N GLU A 385 16.63 5.92 -41.38
CA GLU A 385 17.58 4.84 -41.56
C GLU A 385 17.11 3.48 -41.05
N LEU A 386 15.99 3.43 -40.33
CA LEU A 386 15.44 2.17 -39.85
C LEU A 386 14.81 1.36 -41.00
N PRO A 387 14.90 0.02 -40.97
CA PRO A 387 14.08 -0.87 -41.78
C PRO A 387 12.58 -0.58 -41.62
N GLU A 388 11.78 -0.81 -42.64
CA GLU A 388 10.34 -0.55 -42.62
C GLU A 388 9.61 -1.33 -41.50
N GLU A 389 10.06 -2.54 -41.21
CA GLU A 389 9.53 -3.35 -40.07
C GLU A 389 9.77 -2.66 -38.74
N ASP A 390 10.98 -2.15 -38.47
CA ASP A 390 11.31 -1.43 -37.27
C ASP A 390 10.58 -0.09 -37.15
N LYS A 391 10.40 0.64 -38.26
CA LYS A 391 9.57 1.86 -38.33
C LYS A 391 8.14 1.56 -37.90
N LEU A 392 7.56 0.48 -38.41
CA LEU A 392 6.21 0.07 -38.04
C LEU A 392 6.09 -0.26 -36.52
N ILE A 393 7.08 -0.97 -35.96
CA ILE A 393 7.16 -1.25 -34.53
C ILE A 393 7.20 0.04 -33.72
N VAL A 394 8.03 1.01 -34.10
CA VAL A 394 8.11 2.30 -33.40
C VAL A 394 6.78 3.06 -33.47
N PHE A 395 6.11 3.10 -34.62
CA PHE A 395 4.80 3.74 -34.73
C PHE A 395 3.73 3.07 -33.88
N ARG A 396 3.67 1.75 -33.86
CA ARG A 396 2.75 1.01 -32.98
C ARG A 396 3.09 1.21 -31.51
N ALA A 397 4.38 1.20 -31.15
CA ALA A 397 4.84 1.44 -29.77
C ALA A 397 4.39 2.82 -29.25
N ARG A 398 4.52 3.88 -30.07
CA ARG A 398 4.04 5.22 -29.72
C ARG A 398 2.54 5.26 -29.49
N LYS A 399 1.75 4.57 -30.32
CA LYS A 399 0.30 4.46 -30.14
C LYS A 399 -0.04 3.69 -28.86
N ILE A 400 0.65 2.59 -28.59
CA ILE A 400 0.52 1.83 -27.35
C ILE A 400 0.83 2.72 -26.13
N GLN A 401 1.96 3.43 -26.13
CA GLN A 401 2.32 4.35 -25.04
C GLN A 401 1.25 5.42 -24.81
N ARG A 402 0.72 6.03 -25.87
CA ARG A 402 -0.36 7.00 -25.76
C ARG A 402 -1.65 6.36 -25.25
N TYR A 403 -1.99 5.17 -25.70
CA TYR A 403 -3.20 4.45 -25.28
C TYR A 403 -3.10 3.90 -23.87
N LEU A 404 -1.88 3.69 -23.33
CA LEU A 404 -1.68 3.37 -21.92
C LEU A 404 -2.09 4.53 -20.98
N SER A 405 -2.08 5.79 -21.50
CA SER A 405 -2.63 6.91 -20.73
C SER A 405 -4.13 6.76 -20.56
N GLN A 406 -4.60 7.16 -19.38
CA GLN A 406 -6.01 7.04 -19.01
C GLN A 406 -6.41 8.17 -18.08
N PRO A 407 -7.53 8.88 -18.32
CA PRO A 407 -8.01 9.89 -17.42
C PRO A 407 -8.62 9.24 -16.17
N PHE A 408 -8.22 9.73 -15.00
CA PHE A 408 -8.70 9.29 -13.71
C PHE A 408 -9.82 10.17 -13.19
N PHE A 409 -10.81 9.57 -12.52
CA PHE A 409 -11.92 10.31 -11.91
C PHE A 409 -11.43 11.29 -10.84
N VAL A 410 -10.48 10.87 -10.01
CA VAL A 410 -9.91 11.71 -8.95
C VAL A 410 -9.07 12.87 -9.48
N ALA A 411 -8.70 12.85 -10.74
CA ALA A 411 -7.89 13.89 -11.39
C ALA A 411 -8.69 14.79 -12.34
N GLU A 412 -10.00 14.61 -12.49
CA GLU A 412 -10.85 15.38 -13.44
C GLU A 412 -10.69 16.89 -13.29
N GLN A 413 -10.73 17.38 -12.04
CA GLN A 413 -10.64 18.81 -11.76
C GLN A 413 -9.27 19.43 -12.12
N PHE A 414 -8.22 18.62 -12.20
CA PHE A 414 -6.87 19.08 -12.54
C PHE A 414 -6.56 18.94 -14.02
N THR A 415 -7.08 17.90 -14.66
CA THR A 415 -6.76 17.55 -16.04
C THR A 415 -7.79 18.06 -17.04
N GLY A 416 -9.02 18.31 -16.61
CA GLY A 416 -10.16 18.66 -17.45
C GLY A 416 -10.71 17.48 -18.28
N TYR A 417 -10.13 16.28 -18.18
CA TYR A 417 -10.64 15.07 -18.80
C TYR A 417 -11.59 14.34 -17.85
N LYS A 418 -12.71 13.83 -18.38
CA LYS A 418 -13.61 12.98 -17.61
C LYS A 418 -12.95 11.63 -17.33
N GLY A 419 -13.00 11.19 -16.09
CA GLY A 419 -12.44 9.90 -15.65
C GLY A 419 -13.09 8.72 -16.39
N LYS A 420 -12.33 7.67 -16.57
CA LYS A 420 -12.74 6.45 -17.26
C LYS A 420 -12.33 5.21 -16.50
N TYR A 421 -13.31 4.36 -16.21
CA TYR A 421 -13.09 2.97 -15.83
C TYR A 421 -13.10 2.12 -17.09
N VAL A 422 -12.07 1.34 -17.33
CA VAL A 422 -11.97 0.49 -18.52
C VAL A 422 -11.93 -0.96 -18.09
N SER A 423 -12.93 -1.73 -18.50
CA SER A 423 -12.96 -3.15 -18.14
C SER A 423 -11.79 -3.91 -18.78
N LEU A 424 -11.37 -5.00 -18.12
CA LEU A 424 -10.29 -5.86 -18.62
C LEU A 424 -10.56 -6.34 -20.06
N LYS A 425 -11.81 -6.68 -20.37
CA LYS A 425 -12.22 -7.11 -21.71
C LYS A 425 -11.98 -6.03 -22.75
N GLU A 426 -12.37 -4.78 -22.47
CA GLU A 426 -12.17 -3.65 -23.38
C GLU A 426 -10.68 -3.29 -23.47
N THR A 427 -9.93 -3.43 -22.39
CA THR A 427 -8.48 -3.24 -22.39
C THR A 427 -7.80 -4.23 -23.33
N ILE A 428 -8.08 -5.52 -23.19
CA ILE A 428 -7.50 -6.56 -24.06
C ILE A 428 -7.89 -6.30 -25.52
N ARG A 429 -9.17 -6.01 -25.81
CA ARG A 429 -9.65 -5.70 -27.14
C ARG A 429 -8.87 -4.54 -27.77
N GLY A 430 -8.74 -3.45 -27.03
CA GLY A 430 -8.10 -2.24 -27.55
C GLY A 430 -6.63 -2.45 -27.90
N PHE A 431 -5.86 -3.06 -27.00
CA PHE A 431 -4.45 -3.34 -27.30
C PHE A 431 -4.27 -4.38 -28.40
N LYS A 432 -5.14 -5.37 -28.48
CA LYS A 432 -5.13 -6.37 -29.56
C LYS A 432 -5.34 -5.70 -30.93
N GLU A 433 -6.27 -4.78 -31.07
CA GLU A 433 -6.51 -4.06 -32.32
C GLU A 433 -5.30 -3.21 -32.74
N ILE A 434 -4.59 -2.61 -31.80
CA ILE A 434 -3.37 -1.86 -32.09
C ILE A 434 -2.24 -2.78 -32.58
N ILE A 435 -1.96 -3.86 -31.86
CA ILE A 435 -0.85 -4.77 -32.20
C ILE A 435 -1.15 -5.61 -33.46
N ASP A 436 -2.42 -5.85 -33.78
CA ASP A 436 -2.84 -6.54 -35.01
C ASP A 436 -2.82 -5.61 -36.26
N GLY A 437 -2.52 -4.33 -36.09
CA GLY A 437 -2.35 -3.37 -37.16
C GLY A 437 -3.64 -2.72 -37.70
N LYS A 438 -4.78 -2.99 -37.07
CA LYS A 438 -6.06 -2.37 -37.49
C LYS A 438 -6.06 -0.85 -37.33
N MET A 439 -5.18 -0.35 -36.46
CA MET A 439 -5.05 1.07 -36.11
C MET A 439 -3.86 1.77 -36.80
N ASP A 440 -3.16 1.12 -37.73
CA ASP A 440 -1.91 1.66 -38.32
C ASP A 440 -2.13 3.01 -39.04
N ASN A 441 -3.31 3.23 -39.62
CA ASN A 441 -3.66 4.46 -40.34
C ASN A 441 -4.21 5.59 -39.44
N ILE A 442 -4.38 5.33 -38.10
CA ILE A 442 -4.92 6.32 -37.18
C ILE A 442 -3.78 7.17 -36.62
N PRO A 443 -3.91 8.51 -36.57
CA PRO A 443 -2.87 9.38 -36.03
C PRO A 443 -2.64 9.11 -34.52
N GLU A 444 -1.39 9.21 -34.09
CA GLU A 444 -0.95 8.95 -32.72
C GLU A 444 -1.71 9.79 -31.67
N SER A 445 -2.06 11.05 -32.03
CA SER A 445 -2.78 11.96 -31.12
C SER A 445 -4.17 11.47 -30.71
N ALA A 446 -4.82 10.61 -31.50
CA ALA A 446 -6.13 10.07 -31.22
C ALA A 446 -6.14 9.13 -30.01
N PHE A 447 -4.99 8.57 -29.63
CA PHE A 447 -4.86 7.57 -28.58
C PHE A 447 -4.66 8.16 -27.16
N TYR A 448 -4.35 9.45 -27.06
CA TYR A 448 -3.98 10.08 -25.82
C TYR A 448 -5.20 10.31 -24.91
N MET A 449 -5.10 9.91 -23.61
CA MET A 449 -6.12 10.10 -22.59
C MET A 449 -7.51 9.57 -23.02
N ARG A 450 -7.55 8.36 -23.55
CA ARG A 450 -8.78 7.66 -23.94
C ARG A 450 -9.07 6.50 -23.01
N GLY A 451 -10.34 6.17 -22.85
CA GLY A 451 -10.79 4.96 -22.16
C GLY A 451 -10.75 3.77 -23.09
N THR A 452 -11.82 3.52 -23.84
CA THR A 452 -11.95 2.38 -24.76
C THR A 452 -11.37 2.68 -26.13
N ILE A 453 -11.18 1.63 -26.93
CA ILE A 453 -10.69 1.77 -28.31
C ILE A 453 -11.72 2.47 -29.21
N ASP A 454 -13.00 2.38 -28.90
CA ASP A 454 -14.07 3.07 -29.65
C ASP A 454 -13.92 4.59 -29.57
N GLU A 455 -13.48 5.11 -28.42
CA GLU A 455 -13.17 6.55 -28.26
C GLU A 455 -12.00 7.00 -29.14
N VAL A 456 -11.06 6.10 -29.46
CA VAL A 456 -9.96 6.37 -30.38
C VAL A 456 -10.49 6.49 -31.81
N TYR A 457 -11.42 5.60 -32.21
CA TYR A 457 -12.05 5.70 -33.53
C TYR A 457 -12.88 6.99 -33.69
N GLU A 458 -13.58 7.41 -32.63
CA GLU A 458 -14.32 8.68 -32.63
C GLU A 458 -13.38 9.88 -32.77
N ALA A 459 -12.32 9.92 -31.94
CA ALA A 459 -11.34 10.99 -31.98
C ALA A 459 -10.59 11.05 -33.32
N ALA A 460 -10.35 9.92 -33.97
CA ALA A 460 -9.73 9.88 -35.27
C ALA A 460 -10.60 10.53 -36.35
N LYS A 461 -11.93 10.43 -36.26
CA LYS A 461 -12.86 11.10 -37.18
C LYS A 461 -12.81 12.62 -37.02
N GLU A 462 -12.79 13.10 -35.77
CA GLU A 462 -12.71 14.52 -35.45
C GLU A 462 -11.39 15.18 -35.90
N ILE A 463 -10.30 14.43 -35.97
CA ILE A 463 -8.99 14.95 -36.43
C ILE A 463 -8.91 15.07 -37.97
N VAL A 464 -9.68 14.25 -38.68
CA VAL A 464 -9.67 14.21 -40.14
C VAL A 464 -10.66 15.25 -40.77
N GLU A 465 -11.66 15.69 -39.98
CA GLU A 465 -12.55 16.81 -40.34
C GLU A 465 -11.87 18.17 -40.01
#